data_d9698d69441cd20579f8beb9cbc45c23
#
_entry.id   d9698d69441cd20579f8beb9cbc45c23
#
_cell.length_a   1.000
_cell.length_b   1.000
_cell.length_c   1.000
_cell.angle_alpha   90.00
_cell.angle_beta   90.00
_cell.angle_gamma   90.00
#
_symmetry.space_group_name_H-M   'P 1'
#
loop_
_entity.id
_entity.type
_entity.pdbx_description
1 polymer ?
#
loop_
_entity_poly.entity_id
_entity_poly.type
_entity_poly.pdbx_seq_one_letter_code
_entity_poly.pdbx_strand_id
1 'polypeptide(L)'
;MSIENLKKRSFAASAIFASAALLLAACAPGTPAGTSSDAGEDAGSTDTGTAISTTLTSEPVTLTIADETGFPLTDALAEEFSKQYPNVTFNVTRDTFQNLTANAPKLLAGDNPPDLIRLPTIGDTVTDGLIANLDPWFEAYGWDKWSESQLAPLRVNADGVRGSGNLYQLGLGYSVTGIYMNKTLASQIGLESEPQTLAEFEDALAKAKAAGILPIMAGDADGVVNFVVQAAMNMYADPQEMMDWILNVPGATYETAGNIQGANLIRKWADAGYFPSDINAIDYGSFVTRFQEGEGLFTFNGNWAAADTQAKMGDNVSFFLVPTVEAGGRHVAMGAANSFSVAAGSKNLDEIMYFLNWIHTDPVARQIVTDITGAAPGGDPAQEQPVVAPGSLIEKALAMSAQLGAENGQVDFMANATAGIYAGSIIPESQLLVVSEITGEEFVTAVQKFYAEELANR
;
A
#
# COMPACT_ATOMS: atom_id res chain seq x y z
N MET A 1 45.59 -14.15 32.98
CA MET A 1 46.27 -12.85 32.94
C MET A 1 45.17 -11.82 32.70
N SER A 2 44.50 -11.27 33.71
CA SER A 2 44.94 -10.20 34.65
C SER A 2 45.32 -8.94 33.85
N ILE A 3 44.71 -7.82 33.96
CA ILE A 3 44.35 -6.90 35.03
C ILE A 3 43.89 -5.63 34.30
N GLU A 4 42.72 -5.05 34.52
CA GLU A 4 42.39 -3.98 35.49
C GLU A 4 42.84 -2.56 35.10
N ASN A 5 41.83 -1.69 35.19
CA ASN A 5 41.84 -0.29 35.66
C ASN A 5 42.35 0.82 34.73
N LEU A 6 41.53 1.85 34.53
CA LEU A 6 41.64 3.16 35.21
C LEU A 6 40.55 4.16 34.81
N LYS A 7 39.72 4.48 35.75
CA LYS A 7 39.45 5.78 36.40
C LYS A 7 38.79 6.91 35.60
N LYS A 8 37.63 7.16 36.09
CA LYS A 8 36.92 8.44 36.28
C LYS A 8 37.78 9.71 36.25
N ARG A 9 37.30 10.74 35.57
CA ARG A 9 37.43 12.15 36.03
C ARG A 9 36.15 12.92 35.72
N SER A 10 35.46 13.24 36.82
CA SER A 10 34.49 14.32 36.93
C SER A 10 35.23 15.66 37.00
N PHE A 11 34.69 16.69 36.37
CA PHE A 11 34.86 18.05 36.86
C PHE A 11 33.54 18.81 36.63
N ALA A 12 33.07 19.35 37.75
CA ALA A 12 31.90 20.19 37.89
C ALA A 12 32.33 21.66 38.05
N ALA A 13 31.34 22.52 38.06
CA ALA A 13 31.30 23.92 38.51
C ALA A 13 31.70 24.97 37.47
N SER A 14 31.12 26.14 37.34
CA SER A 14 30.09 26.84 38.12
C SER A 14 29.58 28.03 37.30
N ALA A 15 28.36 28.38 37.57
CA ALA A 15 27.61 29.59 37.31
C ALA A 15 28.39 30.93 37.40
N ILE A 16 27.84 31.99 36.81
CA ILE A 16 27.49 33.28 37.41
C ILE A 16 26.89 34.25 36.38
N PHE A 17 25.68 34.69 36.67
CA PHE A 17 24.99 35.99 36.52
C PHE A 17 25.56 37.11 35.64
N ALA A 18 24.69 37.75 34.89
CA ALA A 18 24.30 39.15 35.15
C ALA A 18 23.15 39.64 34.27
N SER A 19 22.17 40.17 34.94
CA SER A 19 20.99 40.89 34.44
C SER A 19 21.34 42.32 34.02
N ALA A 20 20.61 42.86 33.06
CA ALA A 20 20.30 44.30 33.00
C ALA A 20 19.04 44.56 32.20
N ALA A 21 18.00 44.95 32.86
CA ALA A 21 16.79 45.60 32.34
C ALA A 21 16.96 47.12 32.38
N LEU A 22 16.30 47.82 31.47
CA LEU A 22 15.86 49.24 31.56
C LEU A 22 14.96 49.48 30.37
N LEU A 23 13.63 49.57 30.44
CA LEU A 23 12.70 50.60 30.91
C LEU A 23 12.87 51.97 30.27
N LEU A 24 11.79 52.43 29.67
CA LEU A 24 10.89 53.59 29.84
C LEU A 24 10.46 54.17 28.52
N ALA A 25 9.22 54.19 28.27
CA ALA A 25 8.04 54.96 28.69
C ALA A 25 7.68 56.04 27.63
N ALA A 26 6.49 55.97 27.18
CA ALA A 26 5.28 56.74 27.45
C ALA A 26 5.15 58.06 26.68
N CYS A 27 4.04 58.23 25.97
CA CYS A 27 2.95 59.15 26.31
C CYS A 27 1.96 59.29 25.13
N ALA A 28 0.71 59.00 25.36
CA ALA A 28 -0.44 59.60 24.68
C ALA A 28 -0.74 60.95 25.40
N PRO A 29 -1.62 61.85 24.94
CA PRO A 29 -2.96 61.61 24.42
C PRO A 29 -3.45 62.66 23.35
N GLY A 30 -4.66 62.41 22.80
CA GLY A 30 -5.45 63.49 22.23
C GLY A 30 -6.39 63.12 21.06
N THR A 31 -7.65 62.74 21.37
CA THR A 31 -8.80 62.86 20.46
C THR A 31 -9.33 64.30 20.46
N PRO A 32 -10.05 64.83 19.45
CA PRO A 32 -11.36 64.35 19.08
C PRO A 32 -11.84 64.47 17.63
N ALA A 33 -12.79 63.60 17.30
CA ALA A 33 -13.96 63.73 16.45
C ALA A 33 -13.93 64.51 15.12
N GLY A 34 -14.31 63.80 14.04
CA GLY A 34 -14.80 64.35 12.79
C GLY A 34 -15.28 63.26 11.85
N THR A 35 -16.56 63.12 11.73
CA THR A 35 -17.38 62.31 10.82
C THR A 35 -16.94 62.35 9.35
N SER A 36 -16.95 61.22 8.65
CA SER A 36 -17.89 60.78 7.60
C SER A 36 -17.29 59.77 6.61
N SER A 37 -18.07 58.72 6.42
CA SER A 37 -18.40 58.00 5.20
C SER A 37 -17.30 57.32 4.37
N ASP A 38 -17.46 55.97 4.35
CA ASP A 38 -17.55 55.15 3.16
C ASP A 38 -16.26 54.90 2.34
N ALA A 39 -15.74 53.70 2.52
CA ALA A 39 -15.38 52.72 1.49
C ALA A 39 -14.75 51.51 2.19
N GLY A 40 -15.48 50.42 2.19
CA GLY A 40 -14.94 49.09 2.56
C GLY A 40 -13.83 48.72 1.58
N GLU A 41 -12.60 48.68 2.05
CA GLU A 41 -11.57 47.85 1.46
C GLU A 41 -11.61 46.55 2.19
N ASP A 42 -12.21 45.58 1.51
CA ASP A 42 -12.10 44.18 1.73
C ASP A 42 -10.61 43.83 1.77
N ALA A 43 -10.09 43.53 2.96
CA ALA A 43 -8.78 42.93 3.10
C ALA A 43 -8.87 41.52 2.53
N GLY A 44 -8.82 41.43 1.21
CA GLY A 44 -8.69 40.17 0.52
C GLY A 44 -7.48 39.43 1.07
N SER A 45 -7.74 38.32 1.72
CA SER A 45 -6.77 37.26 1.90
C SER A 45 -6.15 37.03 0.52
N THR A 46 -4.94 37.47 0.29
CA THR A 46 -4.15 37.05 -0.86
C THR A 46 -3.75 35.60 -0.59
N ASP A 47 -4.68 34.69 -0.87
CA ASP A 47 -4.33 33.33 -1.18
C ASP A 47 -3.46 33.40 -2.45
N THR A 48 -2.13 33.39 -2.26
CA THR A 48 -1.17 33.19 -3.33
C THR A 48 -1.20 31.72 -3.70
N GLY A 49 -2.36 31.22 -4.12
CA GLY A 49 -2.47 29.94 -4.76
C GLY A 49 -1.52 29.93 -5.96
N THR A 50 -0.52 29.09 -5.91
CA THR A 50 0.35 28.83 -7.06
C THR A 50 -0.56 28.50 -8.23
N ALA A 51 -0.54 29.31 -9.29
CA ALA A 51 -1.37 29.05 -10.46
C ALA A 51 -0.98 27.70 -11.04
N ILE A 52 -1.89 26.73 -10.99
CA ILE A 52 -1.69 25.39 -11.56
C ILE A 52 -1.80 25.44 -13.07
N SER A 53 -1.06 24.55 -13.76
CA SER A 53 -1.21 24.31 -15.19
C SER A 53 -1.69 22.88 -15.45
N THR A 54 -2.64 22.74 -16.36
CA THR A 54 -3.06 21.44 -16.93
C THR A 54 -2.49 21.22 -18.32
N THR A 55 -1.52 22.06 -18.73
CA THR A 55 -0.87 21.99 -20.03
C THR A 55 0.58 21.58 -19.84
N LEU A 56 1.00 20.53 -20.54
CA LEU A 56 2.38 20.06 -20.51
C LEU A 56 3.31 21.12 -21.13
N THR A 57 4.48 21.32 -20.53
CA THR A 57 5.52 22.20 -21.08
C THR A 57 5.99 21.72 -22.47
N SER A 58 6.38 22.65 -23.34
CA SER A 58 7.07 22.35 -24.59
C SER A 58 8.59 22.24 -24.44
N GLU A 59 9.14 22.69 -23.30
CA GLU A 59 10.56 22.62 -23.01
C GLU A 59 10.98 21.20 -22.60
N PRO A 60 12.24 20.82 -22.85
CA PRO A 60 12.75 19.54 -22.38
C PRO A 60 12.68 19.42 -20.86
N VAL A 61 12.07 18.37 -20.36
CA VAL A 61 11.97 18.08 -18.93
C VAL A 61 12.30 16.61 -18.65
N THR A 62 12.93 16.35 -17.51
CA THR A 62 13.17 15.00 -17.00
C THR A 62 12.41 14.82 -15.70
N LEU A 63 11.46 13.90 -15.68
CA LEU A 63 10.71 13.51 -14.50
C LEU A 63 11.41 12.36 -13.78
N THR A 64 11.46 12.43 -12.46
CA THR A 64 12.13 11.42 -11.62
C THR A 64 11.12 10.63 -10.83
N ILE A 65 11.20 9.29 -10.90
CA ILE A 65 10.29 8.37 -10.21
C ILE A 65 11.11 7.45 -9.28
N ALA A 66 10.68 7.33 -8.03
CA ALA A 66 11.17 6.30 -7.12
C ALA A 66 10.10 5.20 -6.98
N ASP A 67 10.46 3.98 -7.37
CA ASP A 67 9.52 2.85 -7.44
C ASP A 67 10.15 1.56 -6.88
N GLU A 68 9.34 0.53 -6.70
CA GLU A 68 9.79 -0.77 -6.20
C GLU A 68 10.39 -1.66 -7.30
N THR A 69 11.31 -2.51 -6.89
CA THR A 69 11.89 -3.54 -7.76
C THR A 69 10.85 -4.62 -8.08
N GLY A 70 10.81 -5.05 -9.34
CA GLY A 70 9.90 -6.12 -9.78
C GLY A 70 8.53 -5.63 -10.23
N PHE A 71 8.31 -4.30 -10.29
CA PHE A 71 7.07 -3.71 -10.76
C PHE A 71 7.30 -2.86 -12.02
N PRO A 72 7.19 -3.44 -13.23
CA PRO A 72 7.60 -2.79 -14.47
C PRO A 72 6.61 -1.74 -15.03
N LEU A 73 5.52 -1.45 -14.31
CA LEU A 73 4.44 -0.58 -14.79
C LEU A 73 4.95 0.83 -15.13
N THR A 74 5.72 1.42 -14.23
CA THR A 74 6.23 2.80 -14.42
C THR A 74 7.18 2.92 -15.60
N ASP A 75 7.99 1.90 -15.91
CA ASP A 75 8.84 1.89 -17.10
C ASP A 75 8.00 1.89 -18.37
N ALA A 76 6.99 1.03 -18.45
CA ALA A 76 6.13 0.92 -19.62
C ALA A 76 5.31 2.20 -19.85
N LEU A 77 4.77 2.80 -18.78
CA LEU A 77 4.05 4.07 -18.85
C LEU A 77 4.99 5.23 -19.26
N ALA A 78 6.18 5.30 -18.69
CA ALA A 78 7.18 6.32 -19.03
C ALA A 78 7.65 6.21 -20.49
N GLU A 79 7.89 4.98 -20.97
CA GLU A 79 8.24 4.74 -22.37
C GLU A 79 7.14 5.20 -23.32
N GLU A 80 5.88 4.83 -23.04
CA GLU A 80 4.75 5.20 -23.90
C GLU A 80 4.48 6.72 -23.84
N PHE A 81 4.55 7.32 -22.67
CA PHE A 81 4.40 8.77 -22.53
C PHE A 81 5.48 9.53 -23.32
N SER A 82 6.75 9.10 -23.25
CA SER A 82 7.84 9.74 -24.00
C SER A 82 7.71 9.56 -25.52
N LYS A 83 7.03 8.51 -26.01
CA LYS A 83 6.70 8.36 -27.45
C LYS A 83 5.69 9.43 -27.90
N GLN A 84 4.69 9.71 -27.04
CA GLN A 84 3.67 10.73 -27.34
C GLN A 84 4.20 12.15 -27.10
N TYR A 85 5.06 12.33 -26.10
CA TYR A 85 5.63 13.64 -25.69
C TYR A 85 7.17 13.58 -25.66
N PRO A 86 7.85 13.70 -26.82
CA PRO A 86 9.30 13.46 -26.91
C PRO A 86 10.19 14.46 -26.15
N ASN A 87 9.64 15.57 -25.69
CA ASN A 87 10.33 16.53 -24.82
C ASN A 87 10.36 16.10 -23.34
N VAL A 88 9.62 15.05 -22.97
CA VAL A 88 9.60 14.51 -21.60
C VAL A 88 10.37 13.20 -21.56
N THR A 89 11.31 13.13 -20.66
CA THR A 89 12.10 11.93 -20.35
C THR A 89 11.93 11.54 -18.90
N PHE A 90 12.23 10.30 -18.56
CA PHE A 90 12.07 9.77 -17.21
C PHE A 90 13.38 9.19 -16.69
N ASN A 91 13.60 9.34 -15.39
CA ASN A 91 14.63 8.65 -14.63
C ASN A 91 13.95 7.87 -13.50
N VAL A 92 13.84 6.54 -13.66
CA VAL A 92 13.20 5.65 -12.68
C VAL A 92 14.27 5.00 -11.82
N THR A 93 14.25 5.27 -10.52
CA THR A 93 15.11 4.61 -9.52
C THR A 93 14.32 3.55 -8.79
N ARG A 94 14.98 2.44 -8.42
CA ARG A 94 14.31 1.29 -7.82
C ARG A 94 15.01 0.79 -6.57
N ASP A 95 14.22 0.41 -5.59
CA ASP A 95 14.66 -0.30 -4.40
C ASP A 95 13.63 -1.40 -4.05
N THR A 96 13.94 -2.26 -3.09
CA THR A 96 12.93 -3.18 -2.56
C THR A 96 11.79 -2.37 -1.92
N PHE A 97 10.57 -2.91 -1.94
CA PHE A 97 9.41 -2.27 -1.30
C PHE A 97 9.71 -1.84 0.14
N GLN A 98 10.35 -2.73 0.91
CA GLN A 98 10.73 -2.47 2.30
C GLN A 98 11.70 -1.28 2.43
N ASN A 99 12.77 -1.26 1.63
CA ASN A 99 13.75 -0.17 1.67
C ASN A 99 13.17 1.14 1.19
N LEU A 100 12.38 1.12 0.12
CA LEU A 100 11.72 2.29 -0.44
C LEU A 100 10.82 2.95 0.62
N THR A 101 9.98 2.16 1.29
CA THR A 101 9.07 2.64 2.34
C THR A 101 9.84 3.21 3.52
N ALA A 102 10.85 2.49 4.02
CA ALA A 102 11.66 2.93 5.16
C ALA A 102 12.47 4.20 4.88
N ASN A 103 12.94 4.39 3.65
CA ASN A 103 13.77 5.53 3.26
C ASN A 103 12.96 6.72 2.69
N ALA A 104 11.67 6.57 2.44
CA ALA A 104 10.83 7.58 1.80
C ALA A 104 10.88 8.96 2.47
N PRO A 105 10.77 9.09 3.81
CA PRO A 105 10.86 10.41 4.45
C PRO A 105 12.18 11.11 4.16
N LYS A 106 13.30 10.36 4.16
CA LYS A 106 14.62 10.90 3.87
C LYS A 106 14.78 11.31 2.40
N LEU A 107 14.23 10.52 1.48
CA LEU A 107 14.24 10.81 0.04
C LEU A 107 13.45 12.09 -0.25
N LEU A 108 12.26 12.21 0.34
CA LEU A 108 11.36 13.34 0.16
C LEU A 108 11.86 14.64 0.80
N ALA A 109 12.55 14.54 1.94
CA ALA A 109 13.15 15.70 2.63
C ALA A 109 14.49 16.17 2.01
N GLY A 110 15.01 15.49 1.00
CA GLY A 110 16.28 15.81 0.36
C GLY A 110 16.20 17.08 -0.53
N ASP A 111 17.36 17.62 -0.91
CA ASP A 111 17.44 18.81 -1.78
C ASP A 111 16.89 18.58 -3.20
N ASN A 112 16.86 17.34 -3.65
CA ASN A 112 16.33 16.92 -4.95
C ASN A 112 15.48 15.65 -4.76
N PRO A 113 14.27 15.77 -4.21
CA PRO A 113 13.36 14.63 -4.05
C PRO A 113 12.93 14.10 -5.43
N PRO A 114 12.54 12.82 -5.55
CA PRO A 114 11.88 12.34 -6.75
C PRO A 114 10.58 13.11 -6.98
N ASP A 115 10.21 13.36 -8.24
CA ASP A 115 8.94 14.02 -8.56
C ASP A 115 7.75 13.14 -8.15
N LEU A 116 7.89 11.85 -8.34
CA LEU A 116 6.88 10.84 -8.00
C LEU A 116 7.51 9.71 -7.19
N ILE A 117 6.83 9.26 -6.16
CA ILE A 117 7.28 8.15 -5.31
C ILE A 117 6.14 7.19 -4.99
N ARG A 118 6.42 5.89 -5.08
CA ARG A 118 5.49 4.87 -4.62
C ARG A 118 5.50 4.79 -3.09
N LEU A 119 4.35 5.05 -2.48
CA LEU A 119 4.19 5.00 -1.03
C LEU A 119 2.90 4.26 -0.65
N PRO A 120 2.98 3.23 0.21
CA PRO A 120 1.79 2.54 0.72
C PRO A 120 1.13 3.27 1.88
N THR A 121 1.89 4.07 2.64
CA THR A 121 1.43 4.79 3.83
C THR A 121 1.95 6.22 3.82
N ILE A 122 1.09 7.19 4.14
CA ILE A 122 1.38 8.61 3.93
C ILE A 122 1.05 9.54 5.10
N GLY A 123 0.48 9.03 6.21
CA GLY A 123 0.08 9.88 7.33
C GLY A 123 1.20 10.80 7.82
N ASP A 124 2.36 10.21 8.11
CA ASP A 124 3.52 10.94 8.63
C ASP A 124 4.13 11.89 7.58
N THR A 125 4.24 11.45 6.31
CA THR A 125 4.78 12.30 5.24
C THR A 125 3.86 13.48 4.91
N VAL A 126 2.55 13.37 5.16
CA VAL A 126 1.59 14.47 5.06
C VAL A 126 1.78 15.46 6.21
N THR A 127 1.82 14.99 7.45
CA THR A 127 2.01 15.85 8.63
C THR A 127 3.36 16.57 8.61
N ASP A 128 4.39 15.95 8.04
CA ASP A 128 5.71 16.53 7.85
C ASP A 128 5.80 17.46 6.63
N GLY A 129 4.72 17.58 5.83
CA GLY A 129 4.68 18.44 4.64
C GLY A 129 5.58 17.98 3.50
N LEU A 130 5.91 16.68 3.42
CA LEU A 130 6.86 16.13 2.44
C LEU A 130 6.23 15.78 1.09
N ILE A 131 4.91 15.61 1.04
CA ILE A 131 4.17 15.30 -0.19
C ILE A 131 3.13 16.37 -0.48
N ALA A 132 2.85 16.57 -1.77
CA ALA A 132 1.99 17.63 -2.25
C ALA A 132 0.50 17.30 -2.03
N ASN A 133 -0.28 18.29 -1.63
CA ASN A 133 -1.74 18.26 -1.69
C ASN A 133 -2.18 18.34 -3.15
N LEU A 134 -3.00 17.38 -3.61
CA LEU A 134 -3.45 17.26 -4.99
C LEU A 134 -4.79 17.99 -5.26
N ASP A 135 -5.46 18.49 -4.23
CA ASP A 135 -6.76 19.17 -4.39
C ASP A 135 -6.76 20.33 -5.39
N PRO A 136 -5.67 21.14 -5.56
CA PRO A 136 -5.64 22.18 -6.59
C PRO A 136 -5.89 21.66 -8.02
N TRP A 137 -5.48 20.43 -8.33
CA TRP A 137 -5.69 19.80 -9.65
C TRP A 137 -6.97 18.98 -9.74
N PHE A 138 -7.63 18.70 -8.60
CA PHE A 138 -8.76 17.78 -8.48
C PHE A 138 -9.91 18.12 -9.45
N GLU A 139 -10.41 19.36 -9.40
CA GLU A 139 -11.46 19.83 -10.30
C GLU A 139 -10.96 20.06 -11.72
N ALA A 140 -9.73 20.57 -11.85
CA ALA A 140 -9.14 20.91 -13.15
C ALA A 140 -8.96 19.68 -14.07
N TYR A 141 -8.69 18.51 -13.48
CA TYR A 141 -8.60 17.24 -14.20
C TYR A 141 -9.89 16.40 -14.15
N GLY A 142 -10.94 16.86 -13.44
CA GLY A 142 -12.22 16.16 -13.35
C GLY A 142 -12.15 14.88 -12.52
N TRP A 143 -11.25 14.81 -11.53
CA TRP A 143 -11.13 13.66 -10.62
C TRP A 143 -12.31 13.56 -9.65
N ASP A 144 -13.14 14.60 -9.54
CA ASP A 144 -14.43 14.61 -8.86
C ASP A 144 -15.44 13.58 -9.41
N LYS A 145 -15.20 13.06 -10.62
CA LYS A 145 -16.00 11.99 -11.24
C LYS A 145 -15.62 10.58 -10.80
N TRP A 146 -14.48 10.46 -10.10
CA TRP A 146 -14.05 9.15 -9.61
C TRP A 146 -14.90 8.74 -8.42
N SER A 147 -15.06 7.43 -8.23
CA SER A 147 -15.80 6.93 -7.07
C SER A 147 -15.07 7.26 -5.76
N GLU A 148 -15.82 7.57 -4.72
CA GLU A 148 -15.25 7.84 -3.40
C GLU A 148 -14.45 6.65 -2.85
N SER A 149 -14.84 5.42 -3.19
CA SER A 149 -14.08 4.22 -2.83
C SER A 149 -12.67 4.17 -3.40
N GLN A 150 -12.42 4.85 -4.53
CA GLN A 150 -11.08 5.00 -5.08
C GLN A 150 -10.27 6.09 -4.36
N LEU A 151 -10.93 7.16 -3.94
CA LEU A 151 -10.29 8.38 -3.44
C LEU A 151 -10.11 8.38 -1.91
N ALA A 152 -11.11 7.89 -1.16
CA ALA A 152 -11.07 7.98 0.30
C ALA A 152 -9.79 7.39 0.93
N PRO A 153 -9.29 6.20 0.55
CA PRO A 153 -8.06 5.66 1.13
C PRO A 153 -6.79 6.50 0.84
N LEU A 154 -6.87 7.42 -0.15
CA LEU A 154 -5.77 8.26 -0.63
C LEU A 154 -5.81 9.68 -0.04
N ARG A 155 -6.83 9.95 0.78
CA ARG A 155 -7.01 11.20 1.52
C ARG A 155 -6.41 11.11 2.92
N VAL A 156 -5.93 12.23 3.41
CA VAL A 156 -5.39 12.36 4.78
C VAL A 156 -5.89 13.67 5.38
N ASN A 157 -6.33 13.62 6.64
CA ASN A 157 -6.73 14.80 7.39
C ASN A 157 -5.53 15.48 8.07
N ALA A 158 -5.79 16.61 8.73
CA ALA A 158 -4.75 17.40 9.40
C ALA A 158 -4.03 16.66 10.56
N ASP A 159 -4.63 15.59 11.08
CA ASP A 159 -4.07 14.77 12.17
C ASP A 159 -3.29 13.56 11.64
N GLY A 160 -3.10 13.45 10.31
CA GLY A 160 -2.39 12.32 9.70
C GLY A 160 -3.24 11.05 9.55
N VAL A 161 -4.54 11.11 9.87
CA VAL A 161 -5.47 9.99 9.73
C VAL A 161 -5.93 9.87 8.28
N ARG A 162 -5.80 8.69 7.70
CA ARG A 162 -6.22 8.39 6.33
C ARG A 162 -7.75 8.18 6.24
N GLY A 163 -8.29 8.25 5.04
CA GLY A 163 -9.71 8.03 4.76
C GLY A 163 -10.56 9.29 4.68
N SER A 164 -10.00 10.45 4.99
CA SER A 164 -10.70 11.76 4.95
C SER A 164 -9.71 12.92 4.76
N GLY A 165 -10.22 14.13 4.55
CA GLY A 165 -9.37 15.32 4.35
C GLY A 165 -8.95 15.51 2.91
N ASN A 166 -7.73 16.03 2.69
CA ASN A 166 -7.23 16.38 1.36
C ASN A 166 -6.66 15.15 0.64
N LEU A 167 -6.63 15.21 -0.69
CA LEU A 167 -6.05 14.17 -1.54
C LEU A 167 -4.53 14.33 -1.64
N TYR A 168 -3.77 13.25 -1.40
CA TYR A 168 -2.30 13.27 -1.44
C TYR A 168 -1.69 12.19 -2.33
N GLN A 169 -2.51 11.29 -2.85
CA GLN A 169 -2.07 10.20 -3.73
C GLN A 169 -3.05 9.97 -4.85
N LEU A 170 -2.56 9.34 -5.92
CA LEU A 170 -3.39 8.67 -6.91
C LEU A 170 -2.95 7.22 -7.06
N GLY A 171 -3.94 6.33 -7.27
CA GLY A 171 -3.68 4.92 -7.53
C GLY A 171 -3.61 4.66 -9.02
N LEU A 172 -2.49 4.15 -9.52
CA LEU A 172 -2.34 3.84 -10.95
C LEU A 172 -3.23 2.67 -11.39
N GLY A 173 -3.58 1.79 -10.46
CA GLY A 173 -4.49 0.67 -10.66
C GLY A 173 -4.88 0.09 -9.31
N TYR A 174 -5.91 -0.77 -9.29
CA TYR A 174 -6.44 -1.36 -8.06
C TYR A 174 -6.16 -2.85 -8.04
N SER A 175 -5.29 -3.26 -7.11
CA SER A 175 -4.94 -4.66 -6.92
C SER A 175 -6.03 -5.44 -6.20
N VAL A 176 -6.00 -6.76 -6.38
CA VAL A 176 -6.79 -7.73 -5.62
C VAL A 176 -5.94 -8.97 -5.37
N THR A 177 -6.03 -9.51 -4.17
CA THR A 177 -5.40 -10.78 -3.81
C THR A 177 -6.39 -11.93 -3.88
N GLY A 178 -5.84 -13.13 -4.07
CA GLY A 178 -6.60 -14.36 -4.13
C GLY A 178 -5.70 -15.57 -4.05
N ILE A 179 -6.21 -16.70 -4.47
CA ILE A 179 -5.53 -17.99 -4.49
C ILE A 179 -5.30 -18.42 -5.93
N TYR A 180 -4.06 -18.72 -6.27
CA TYR A 180 -3.72 -19.46 -7.48
C TYR A 180 -3.73 -20.95 -7.18
N MET A 181 -4.33 -21.76 -8.06
CA MET A 181 -4.38 -23.20 -7.94
C MET A 181 -3.73 -23.89 -9.14
N ASN A 182 -2.80 -24.80 -8.87
CA ASN A 182 -2.22 -25.67 -9.88
C ASN A 182 -3.19 -26.79 -10.25
N LYS A 183 -3.84 -26.68 -11.42
CA LYS A 183 -4.85 -27.62 -11.88
C LYS A 183 -4.31 -29.05 -12.13
N THR A 184 -3.01 -29.15 -12.51
CA THR A 184 -2.39 -30.45 -12.69
C THR A 184 -2.30 -31.20 -11.37
N LEU A 185 -1.91 -30.53 -10.29
CA LEU A 185 -1.85 -31.12 -8.95
C LEU A 185 -3.26 -31.34 -8.36
N ALA A 186 -4.17 -30.42 -8.63
CA ALA A 186 -5.59 -30.55 -8.22
C ALA A 186 -6.22 -31.82 -8.80
N SER A 187 -5.98 -32.11 -10.07
CA SER A 187 -6.47 -33.34 -10.72
C SER A 187 -5.91 -34.61 -10.09
N GLN A 188 -4.67 -34.61 -9.58
CA GLN A 188 -4.07 -35.78 -8.92
C GLN A 188 -4.78 -36.17 -7.61
N ILE A 189 -5.42 -35.21 -6.94
CA ILE A 189 -6.19 -35.44 -5.71
C ILE A 189 -7.70 -35.46 -5.93
N GLY A 190 -8.15 -35.44 -7.19
CA GLY A 190 -9.58 -35.45 -7.54
C GLY A 190 -10.28 -34.11 -7.23
N LEU A 191 -9.58 -33.00 -7.16
CA LEU A 191 -10.16 -31.67 -7.00
C LEU A 191 -10.51 -31.11 -8.39
N GLU A 192 -11.78 -31.11 -8.73
CA GLU A 192 -12.28 -30.76 -10.08
C GLU A 192 -12.63 -29.25 -10.22
N SER A 193 -12.84 -28.55 -9.11
CA SER A 193 -13.22 -27.15 -9.06
C SER A 193 -12.53 -26.40 -7.94
N GLU A 194 -12.55 -25.07 -8.03
CA GLU A 194 -12.04 -24.18 -6.98
C GLU A 194 -12.89 -24.34 -5.70
N PRO A 195 -12.27 -24.52 -4.51
CA PRO A 195 -12.99 -24.59 -3.24
C PRO A 195 -13.79 -23.30 -2.99
N GLN A 196 -15.03 -23.45 -2.55
CA GLN A 196 -15.94 -22.33 -2.27
C GLN A 196 -16.06 -22.02 -0.78
N THR A 197 -15.72 -22.99 0.07
CA THR A 197 -15.76 -22.88 1.53
C THR A 197 -14.42 -23.23 2.15
N LEU A 198 -14.16 -22.70 3.36
CA LEU A 198 -12.97 -23.06 4.12
C LEU A 198 -12.87 -24.56 4.35
N ALA A 199 -14.00 -25.23 4.60
CA ALA A 199 -14.01 -26.68 4.81
C ALA A 199 -13.56 -27.45 3.56
N GLU A 200 -14.00 -27.04 2.35
CA GLU A 200 -13.54 -27.62 1.08
C GLU A 200 -12.06 -27.33 0.83
N PHE A 201 -11.60 -26.11 1.16
CA PHE A 201 -10.20 -25.74 1.03
C PHE A 201 -9.30 -26.57 1.95
N GLU A 202 -9.66 -26.71 3.23
CA GLU A 202 -8.92 -27.55 4.19
C GLU A 202 -8.91 -29.04 3.80
N ASP A 203 -10.02 -29.56 3.24
CA ASP A 203 -10.06 -30.92 2.70
C ASP A 203 -9.07 -31.11 1.54
N ALA A 204 -8.99 -30.11 0.64
CA ALA A 204 -8.01 -30.12 -0.45
C ALA A 204 -6.56 -30.06 0.08
N LEU A 205 -6.26 -29.24 1.11
CA LEU A 205 -4.95 -29.18 1.75
C LEU A 205 -4.56 -30.56 2.34
N ALA A 206 -5.49 -31.20 3.06
CA ALA A 206 -5.26 -32.51 3.67
C ALA A 206 -5.02 -33.59 2.62
N LYS A 207 -5.80 -33.59 1.53
CA LYS A 207 -5.62 -34.53 0.41
C LYS A 207 -4.29 -34.34 -0.29
N ALA A 208 -3.88 -33.09 -0.54
CA ALA A 208 -2.58 -32.76 -1.12
C ALA A 208 -1.44 -33.30 -0.24
N LYS A 209 -1.49 -33.02 1.07
CA LYS A 209 -0.49 -33.50 2.03
C LYS A 209 -0.42 -35.05 2.05
N ALA A 210 -1.55 -35.73 2.05
CA ALA A 210 -1.62 -37.18 2.01
C ALA A 210 -1.05 -37.78 0.71
N ALA A 211 -1.15 -37.04 -0.41
CA ALA A 211 -0.60 -37.44 -1.69
C ALA A 211 0.89 -37.06 -1.85
N GLY A 212 1.52 -36.47 -0.84
CA GLY A 212 2.91 -36.01 -0.89
C GLY A 212 3.10 -34.73 -1.73
N ILE A 213 2.02 -34.00 -2.02
CA ILE A 213 2.02 -32.71 -2.70
C ILE A 213 2.12 -31.62 -1.64
N LEU A 214 2.96 -30.61 -1.86
CA LEU A 214 3.00 -29.42 -1.01
C LEU A 214 1.64 -28.71 -1.09
N PRO A 215 0.90 -28.53 0.03
CA PRO A 215 -0.43 -27.93 -0.03
C PRO A 215 -0.40 -26.45 -0.39
N ILE A 216 0.45 -25.66 0.27
CA ILE A 216 0.57 -24.20 0.05
C ILE A 216 2.03 -23.86 -0.24
N MET A 217 2.30 -23.34 -1.44
CA MET A 217 3.58 -22.72 -1.75
C MET A 217 3.57 -21.29 -1.23
N ALA A 218 4.48 -20.96 -0.34
CA ALA A 218 4.65 -19.65 0.27
C ALA A 218 6.11 -19.41 0.65
N GLY A 219 6.48 -18.15 0.86
CA GLY A 219 7.78 -17.72 1.36
C GLY A 219 7.60 -16.69 2.47
N ASP A 220 8.64 -16.52 3.32
CA ASP A 220 8.60 -15.52 4.40
C ASP A 220 9.98 -14.90 4.71
N ALA A 221 10.94 -15.00 3.80
CA ALA A 221 12.23 -14.33 3.97
C ALA A 221 12.09 -12.80 4.00
N ASP A 222 11.13 -12.29 3.27
CA ASP A 222 10.79 -10.86 3.11
C ASP A 222 9.34 -10.54 3.55
N GLY A 223 8.70 -11.43 4.31
CA GLY A 223 7.38 -11.23 4.92
C GLY A 223 6.19 -11.48 4.01
N VAL A 224 6.38 -12.03 2.82
CA VAL A 224 5.29 -12.21 1.84
C VAL A 224 4.23 -13.22 2.25
N VAL A 225 4.49 -14.05 3.26
CA VAL A 225 3.46 -14.90 3.87
C VAL A 225 2.31 -14.07 4.49
N ASN A 226 2.50 -12.76 4.67
CA ASN A 226 1.43 -11.86 5.09
C ASN A 226 0.18 -11.97 4.19
N PHE A 227 0.33 -12.34 2.92
CA PHE A 227 -0.82 -12.60 2.04
C PHE A 227 -1.66 -13.77 2.54
N VAL A 228 -1.03 -14.82 3.04
CA VAL A 228 -1.72 -15.98 3.62
C VAL A 228 -2.33 -15.64 4.98
N VAL A 229 -1.54 -14.94 5.82
CA VAL A 229 -1.94 -14.56 7.19
C VAL A 229 -3.15 -13.64 7.17
N GLN A 230 -3.07 -12.54 6.42
CA GLN A 230 -4.18 -11.59 6.34
C GLN A 230 -5.39 -12.19 5.62
N ALA A 231 -5.20 -13.03 4.60
CA ALA A 231 -6.30 -13.74 3.95
C ALA A 231 -7.08 -14.62 4.95
N ALA A 232 -6.37 -15.33 5.84
CA ALA A 232 -6.98 -16.13 6.89
C ALA A 232 -7.72 -15.25 7.93
N MET A 233 -7.17 -14.11 8.29
CA MET A 233 -7.84 -13.14 9.17
C MET A 233 -9.10 -12.56 8.54
N ASN A 234 -9.04 -12.19 7.27
CA ASN A 234 -10.16 -11.65 6.53
C ASN A 234 -11.36 -12.59 6.41
N MET A 235 -11.16 -13.91 6.60
CA MET A 235 -12.28 -14.87 6.67
C MET A 235 -13.16 -14.69 7.92
N TYR A 236 -12.60 -14.09 8.99
CA TYR A 236 -13.26 -14.02 10.30
C TYR A 236 -13.43 -12.60 10.82
N ALA A 237 -12.57 -11.67 10.42
CA ALA A 237 -12.60 -10.29 10.88
C ALA A 237 -13.70 -9.48 10.19
N ASP A 238 -14.22 -8.46 10.89
CA ASP A 238 -14.99 -7.43 10.23
C ASP A 238 -14.05 -6.57 9.36
N PRO A 239 -14.31 -6.45 8.04
CA PRO A 239 -13.45 -5.65 7.17
C PRO A 239 -13.38 -4.18 7.57
N GLN A 240 -14.42 -3.62 8.22
CA GLN A 240 -14.37 -2.24 8.71
C GLN A 240 -13.40 -2.09 9.88
N GLU A 241 -13.39 -3.04 10.84
CA GLU A 241 -12.42 -3.04 11.95
C GLU A 241 -10.98 -3.11 11.43
N MET A 242 -10.72 -3.96 10.41
CA MET A 242 -9.41 -4.06 9.78
C MET A 242 -9.02 -2.76 9.08
N MET A 243 -9.96 -2.15 8.32
CA MET A 243 -9.71 -0.89 7.64
C MET A 243 -9.47 0.26 8.63
N ASP A 244 -10.26 0.35 9.70
CA ASP A 244 -10.10 1.39 10.72
C ASP A 244 -8.71 1.32 11.35
N TRP A 245 -8.21 0.11 11.64
CA TRP A 245 -6.87 -0.07 12.15
C TRP A 245 -5.78 0.32 11.13
N ILE A 246 -5.92 -0.12 9.88
CA ILE A 246 -4.97 0.19 8.81
C ILE A 246 -4.92 1.71 8.53
N LEU A 247 -6.07 2.39 8.60
CA LEU A 247 -6.17 3.83 8.35
C LEU A 247 -5.83 4.70 9.56
N ASN A 248 -5.47 4.08 10.70
CA ASN A 248 -5.12 4.72 11.96
C ASN A 248 -6.27 5.50 12.60
N VAL A 249 -7.49 5.00 12.48
CA VAL A 249 -8.67 5.59 13.14
C VAL A 249 -8.49 5.52 14.65
N PRO A 250 -8.68 6.62 15.39
CA PRO A 250 -8.49 6.64 16.84
C PRO A 250 -9.34 5.59 17.56
N GLY A 251 -8.70 4.76 18.37
CA GLY A 251 -9.35 3.69 19.12
C GLY A 251 -9.47 2.35 18.38
N ALA A 252 -9.06 2.27 17.12
CA ALA A 252 -8.99 1.00 16.40
C ALA A 252 -7.94 0.07 17.02
N THR A 253 -8.19 -1.24 16.96
CA THR A 253 -7.30 -2.27 17.51
C THR A 253 -7.17 -3.44 16.56
N TYR A 254 -5.99 -4.03 16.52
CA TYR A 254 -5.73 -5.30 15.82
C TYR A 254 -6.14 -6.52 16.65
N GLU A 255 -6.26 -6.37 17.98
CA GLU A 255 -6.65 -7.41 18.92
C GLU A 255 -8.16 -7.68 18.86
N THR A 256 -8.62 -8.20 17.72
CA THR A 256 -10.01 -8.62 17.52
C THR A 256 -10.13 -10.15 17.58
N ALA A 257 -11.30 -10.66 17.93
CA ALA A 257 -11.56 -12.10 17.92
C ALA A 257 -11.38 -12.71 16.53
N GLY A 258 -11.74 -11.97 15.47
CA GLY A 258 -11.58 -12.40 14.09
C GLY A 258 -10.10 -12.55 13.69
N ASN A 259 -9.26 -11.58 14.03
CA ASN A 259 -7.83 -11.63 13.74
C ASN A 259 -7.14 -12.78 14.50
N ILE A 260 -7.47 -12.96 15.77
CA ILE A 260 -6.95 -14.09 16.57
C ILE A 260 -7.37 -15.43 15.95
N GLN A 261 -8.62 -15.55 15.51
CA GLN A 261 -9.12 -16.77 14.89
C GLN A 261 -8.42 -17.08 13.55
N GLY A 262 -8.21 -16.05 12.72
CA GLY A 262 -7.45 -16.19 11.46
C GLY A 262 -5.99 -16.54 11.69
N ALA A 263 -5.31 -15.91 12.65
CA ALA A 263 -3.94 -16.24 12.99
C ALA A 263 -3.81 -17.67 13.55
N ASN A 264 -4.77 -18.13 14.36
CA ASN A 264 -4.84 -19.52 14.84
C ASN A 264 -5.07 -20.51 13.69
N LEU A 265 -5.78 -20.11 12.62
CA LEU A 265 -5.91 -20.96 11.43
C LEU A 265 -4.54 -21.15 10.74
N ILE A 266 -3.74 -20.09 10.62
CA ILE A 266 -2.37 -20.20 10.09
C ILE A 266 -1.51 -21.13 10.95
N ARG A 267 -1.58 -20.98 12.28
CA ARG A 267 -0.88 -21.88 13.20
C ARG A 267 -1.31 -23.34 13.00
N LYS A 268 -2.60 -23.60 12.86
CA LYS A 268 -3.13 -24.94 12.54
C LYS A 268 -2.54 -25.50 11.25
N TRP A 269 -2.43 -24.69 10.19
CA TRP A 269 -1.85 -25.11 8.92
C TRP A 269 -0.34 -25.37 9.01
N ALA A 270 0.37 -24.56 9.81
CA ALA A 270 1.78 -24.76 10.11
C ALA A 270 2.02 -26.08 10.86
N ASP A 271 1.25 -26.35 11.92
CA ASP A 271 1.31 -27.61 12.69
C ASP A 271 1.00 -28.84 11.83
N ALA A 272 0.11 -28.71 10.83
CA ALA A 272 -0.19 -29.75 9.85
C ALA A 272 0.91 -29.92 8.78
N GLY A 273 1.90 -29.03 8.75
CA GLY A 273 3.00 -29.03 7.78
C GLY A 273 2.53 -28.72 6.36
N TYR A 274 1.61 -27.77 6.19
CA TYR A 274 1.09 -27.38 4.89
C TYR A 274 1.99 -26.39 4.14
N PHE A 275 2.95 -25.79 4.80
CA PHE A 275 3.93 -24.87 4.23
C PHE A 275 5.27 -25.57 3.88
N PRO A 276 6.13 -24.97 3.03
CA PRO A 276 7.49 -25.43 2.83
C PRO A 276 8.28 -25.46 4.15
N SER A 277 9.11 -26.46 4.35
CA SER A 277 9.96 -26.56 5.56
C SER A 277 11.03 -25.47 5.63
N ASP A 278 11.35 -24.83 4.51
CA ASP A 278 12.30 -23.75 4.34
C ASP A 278 11.64 -22.39 4.13
N ILE A 279 10.37 -22.24 4.52
CA ILE A 279 9.52 -21.04 4.25
C ILE A 279 10.21 -19.73 4.60
N ASN A 280 10.92 -19.64 5.73
CA ASN A 280 11.62 -18.42 6.17
C ASN A 280 12.90 -18.11 5.38
N ALA A 281 13.29 -18.97 4.43
CA ALA A 281 14.42 -18.74 3.51
C ALA A 281 13.97 -18.45 2.07
N ILE A 282 12.67 -18.46 1.80
CA ILE A 282 12.10 -18.28 0.47
C ILE A 282 11.58 -16.84 0.37
N ASP A 283 12.15 -16.06 -0.55
CA ASP A 283 11.71 -14.71 -0.88
C ASP A 283 10.55 -14.69 -1.90
N TYR A 284 10.01 -13.51 -2.17
CA TYR A 284 8.90 -13.31 -3.12
C TYR A 284 9.20 -13.91 -4.50
N GLY A 285 10.34 -13.58 -5.09
CA GLY A 285 10.71 -14.05 -6.43
C GLY A 285 10.85 -15.57 -6.49
N SER A 286 11.43 -16.15 -5.44
CA SER A 286 11.64 -17.58 -5.31
C SER A 286 10.33 -18.35 -5.16
N PHE A 287 9.38 -17.91 -4.32
CA PHE A 287 8.12 -18.65 -4.16
C PHE A 287 7.25 -18.58 -5.43
N VAL A 288 7.21 -17.43 -6.10
CA VAL A 288 6.50 -17.27 -7.37
C VAL A 288 7.08 -18.22 -8.42
N THR A 289 8.41 -18.25 -8.57
CA THR A 289 9.08 -19.14 -9.52
C THR A 289 8.82 -20.60 -9.21
N ARG A 290 8.94 -21.03 -7.96
CA ARG A 290 8.70 -22.43 -7.53
C ARG A 290 7.26 -22.86 -7.82
N PHE A 291 6.27 -21.99 -7.56
CA PHE A 291 4.88 -22.27 -7.91
C PHE A 291 4.67 -22.39 -9.42
N GLN A 292 5.25 -21.48 -10.20
CA GLN A 292 5.16 -21.51 -11.67
C GLN A 292 5.85 -22.74 -12.28
N GLU A 293 6.87 -23.29 -11.64
CA GLU A 293 7.52 -24.55 -11.98
C GLU A 293 6.75 -25.79 -11.52
N GLY A 294 5.64 -25.62 -10.83
CA GLY A 294 4.70 -26.68 -10.45
C GLY A 294 4.83 -27.14 -9.00
N GLU A 295 5.56 -26.45 -8.14
CA GLU A 295 5.65 -26.77 -6.72
C GLU A 295 4.47 -26.13 -5.95
N GLY A 296 3.70 -26.94 -5.24
CA GLY A 296 2.55 -26.52 -4.45
C GLY A 296 1.20 -26.55 -5.19
N LEU A 297 0.18 -27.01 -4.46
CA LEU A 297 -1.19 -27.04 -4.97
C LEU A 297 -1.79 -25.64 -5.06
N PHE A 298 -1.63 -24.85 -4.01
CA PHE A 298 -2.11 -23.48 -3.91
C PHE A 298 -0.96 -22.50 -3.60
N THR A 299 -1.15 -21.25 -4.00
CA THR A 299 -0.37 -20.10 -3.50
C THR A 299 -1.26 -18.88 -3.39
N PHE A 300 -0.99 -18.04 -2.39
CA PHE A 300 -1.69 -16.77 -2.20
C PHE A 300 -0.86 -15.66 -2.80
N ASN A 301 -1.45 -14.90 -3.70
CA ASN A 301 -0.77 -13.79 -4.36
C ASN A 301 -1.80 -12.80 -4.93
N GLY A 302 -1.35 -11.70 -5.48
CA GLY A 302 -2.21 -10.72 -6.12
C GLY A 302 -2.26 -10.88 -7.64
N ASN A 303 -3.18 -10.11 -8.24
CA ASN A 303 -3.40 -10.05 -9.68
C ASN A 303 -2.16 -9.57 -10.47
N TRP A 304 -1.22 -8.87 -9.83
CA TRP A 304 0.05 -8.46 -10.45
C TRP A 304 0.92 -9.63 -10.91
N ALA A 305 0.70 -10.83 -10.39
CA ALA A 305 1.38 -12.04 -10.84
C ALA A 305 0.61 -12.77 -11.98
N ALA A 306 -0.59 -12.32 -12.35
CA ALA A 306 -1.49 -13.06 -13.23
C ALA A 306 -0.93 -13.24 -14.65
N ALA A 307 -0.42 -12.18 -15.25
CA ALA A 307 0.11 -12.22 -16.63
C ALA A 307 1.30 -13.17 -16.74
N ASP A 308 2.30 -13.05 -15.85
CA ASP A 308 3.49 -13.88 -15.87
C ASP A 308 3.16 -15.35 -15.51
N THR A 309 2.32 -15.56 -14.51
CA THR A 309 1.90 -16.90 -14.11
C THR A 309 1.14 -17.61 -15.24
N GLN A 310 0.24 -16.91 -15.95
CA GLN A 310 -0.44 -17.48 -17.11
C GLN A 310 0.54 -17.75 -18.26
N ALA A 311 1.50 -16.88 -18.51
CA ALA A 311 2.51 -17.10 -19.55
C ALA A 311 3.36 -18.36 -19.28
N LYS A 312 3.64 -18.67 -18.01
CA LYS A 312 4.44 -19.84 -17.60
C LYS A 312 3.61 -21.13 -17.53
N MET A 313 2.42 -21.09 -16.94
CA MET A 313 1.60 -22.28 -16.64
C MET A 313 0.49 -22.54 -17.65
N GLY A 314 0.18 -21.56 -18.55
CA GLY A 314 -0.89 -21.67 -19.52
C GLY A 314 -2.25 -21.91 -18.86
N ASP A 315 -2.99 -22.90 -19.35
CA ASP A 315 -4.30 -23.28 -18.82
C ASP A 315 -4.23 -24.15 -17.54
N ASN A 316 -3.02 -24.49 -17.06
CA ASN A 316 -2.83 -25.33 -15.89
C ASN A 316 -2.95 -24.59 -14.56
N VAL A 317 -3.36 -23.35 -14.57
CA VAL A 317 -3.55 -22.53 -13.38
C VAL A 317 -4.95 -21.91 -13.37
N SER A 318 -5.50 -21.69 -12.18
CA SER A 318 -6.66 -20.82 -11.99
C SER A 318 -6.37 -19.78 -10.91
N PHE A 319 -7.19 -18.71 -10.86
CA PHE A 319 -7.10 -17.64 -9.88
C PHE A 319 -8.52 -17.32 -9.38
N PHE A 320 -8.72 -17.30 -8.06
CA PHE A 320 -10.03 -17.15 -7.44
C PHE A 320 -9.95 -16.48 -6.05
N LEU A 321 -11.07 -15.92 -5.59
CA LEU A 321 -11.16 -15.32 -4.26
C LEU A 321 -10.96 -16.36 -3.15
N VAL A 322 -10.40 -15.92 -2.02
CA VAL A 322 -10.29 -16.73 -0.82
C VAL A 322 -11.68 -17.27 -0.45
N PRO A 323 -11.83 -18.58 -0.20
CA PRO A 323 -13.12 -19.18 0.17
C PRO A 323 -13.70 -18.56 1.44
N THR A 324 -15.00 -18.51 1.51
CA THR A 324 -15.70 -18.06 2.73
C THR A 324 -15.77 -19.18 3.78
N VAL A 325 -15.91 -18.82 5.06
CA VAL A 325 -16.05 -19.84 6.13
C VAL A 325 -17.28 -20.71 5.86
N GLU A 326 -18.42 -20.08 5.55
CA GLU A 326 -19.68 -20.74 5.24
C GLU A 326 -20.11 -20.42 3.80
N ALA A 327 -20.81 -21.36 3.17
CA ALA A 327 -21.30 -21.17 1.80
C ALA A 327 -22.19 -19.92 1.69
N GLY A 328 -21.92 -19.06 0.69
CA GLY A 328 -22.64 -17.82 0.47
C GLY A 328 -22.26 -16.69 1.44
N GLY A 329 -21.18 -16.85 2.19
CA GLY A 329 -20.59 -15.78 2.97
C GLY A 329 -20.04 -14.65 2.09
N ARG A 330 -19.76 -13.48 2.70
CA ARG A 330 -19.12 -12.35 2.04
C ARG A 330 -17.63 -12.63 1.84
N HIS A 331 -17.14 -12.44 0.62
CA HIS A 331 -15.71 -12.50 0.37
C HIS A 331 -15.03 -11.23 0.87
N VAL A 332 -13.90 -11.40 1.51
CA VAL A 332 -13.03 -10.29 1.94
C VAL A 332 -11.60 -10.58 1.46
N ALA A 333 -11.05 -9.67 0.69
CA ALA A 333 -9.69 -9.82 0.17
C ALA A 333 -8.92 -8.51 0.27
N MET A 334 -7.60 -8.65 0.39
CA MET A 334 -6.71 -7.50 0.30
C MET A 334 -6.73 -6.94 -1.11
N GLY A 335 -6.80 -5.63 -1.18
CA GLY A 335 -6.66 -4.89 -2.41
C GLY A 335 -6.42 -3.43 -2.08
N ALA A 336 -5.47 -2.84 -2.77
CA ALA A 336 -5.13 -1.45 -2.59
C ALA A 336 -4.91 -0.77 -3.93
N ALA A 337 -5.01 0.54 -3.93
CA ALA A 337 -4.49 1.35 -5.02
C ALA A 337 -2.97 1.16 -5.08
N ASN A 338 -2.43 0.99 -6.29
CA ASN A 338 -0.99 1.12 -6.52
C ASN A 338 -0.63 2.60 -6.41
N SER A 339 -0.56 3.10 -5.17
CA SER A 339 -0.57 4.52 -4.89
C SER A 339 0.81 5.16 -5.02
N PHE A 340 0.79 6.34 -5.64
CA PHE A 340 1.95 7.19 -5.80
C PHE A 340 1.65 8.57 -5.23
N SER A 341 2.66 9.16 -4.59
CA SER A 341 2.65 10.53 -4.06
C SER A 341 3.58 11.41 -4.87
N VAL A 342 3.23 12.67 -4.99
CA VAL A 342 4.09 13.71 -5.57
C VAL A 342 4.84 14.39 -4.44
N ALA A 343 6.16 14.54 -4.57
CA ALA A 343 6.93 15.25 -3.57
C ALA A 343 6.56 16.74 -3.50
N ALA A 344 6.38 17.29 -2.31
CA ALA A 344 6.11 18.71 -2.13
C ALA A 344 7.26 19.60 -2.64
N GLY A 345 8.49 19.08 -2.61
CA GLY A 345 9.69 19.75 -3.13
C GLY A 345 9.94 19.54 -4.62
N SER A 346 9.05 18.86 -5.38
CA SER A 346 9.19 18.71 -6.82
C SER A 346 9.20 20.07 -7.52
N LYS A 347 10.06 20.20 -8.54
CA LYS A 347 10.13 21.39 -9.40
C LYS A 347 9.27 21.24 -10.66
N ASN A 348 8.69 20.06 -10.86
CA ASN A 348 7.95 19.66 -12.06
C ASN A 348 6.50 19.27 -11.70
N LEU A 349 5.87 20.02 -10.75
CA LEU A 349 4.55 19.66 -10.22
C LEU A 349 3.48 19.53 -11.32
N ASP A 350 3.39 20.50 -12.21
CA ASP A 350 2.37 20.48 -13.26
C ASP A 350 2.63 19.37 -14.29
N GLU A 351 3.90 19.10 -14.62
CA GLU A 351 4.29 18.04 -15.55
C GLU A 351 4.01 16.64 -14.97
N ILE A 352 4.30 16.43 -13.70
CA ILE A 352 4.02 15.12 -13.06
C ILE A 352 2.51 14.92 -12.85
N MET A 353 1.77 15.99 -12.57
CA MET A 353 0.31 15.93 -12.50
C MET A 353 -0.32 15.65 -13.87
N TYR A 354 0.25 16.22 -14.94
CA TYR A 354 -0.16 15.90 -16.31
C TYR A 354 0.07 14.43 -16.63
N PHE A 355 1.24 13.89 -16.26
CA PHE A 355 1.55 12.46 -16.44
C PHE A 355 0.58 11.57 -15.66
N LEU A 356 0.31 11.88 -14.39
CA LEU A 356 -0.67 11.14 -13.58
C LEU A 356 -2.07 11.19 -14.21
N ASN A 357 -2.52 12.36 -14.66
CA ASN A 357 -3.82 12.47 -15.32
C ASN A 357 -3.86 11.69 -16.65
N TRP A 358 -2.78 11.71 -17.43
CA TRP A 358 -2.67 10.93 -18.66
C TRP A 358 -2.80 9.42 -18.41
N ILE A 359 -2.19 8.89 -17.35
CA ILE A 359 -2.32 7.47 -16.98
C ILE A 359 -3.79 7.07 -16.83
N HIS A 360 -4.62 7.97 -16.30
CA HIS A 360 -6.02 7.68 -16.02
C HIS A 360 -6.99 7.99 -17.18
N THR A 361 -6.54 8.77 -18.17
CA THR A 361 -7.42 9.25 -19.25
C THR A 361 -7.06 8.73 -20.63
N ASP A 362 -5.79 8.37 -20.86
CA ASP A 362 -5.34 7.84 -22.14
C ASP A 362 -5.67 6.34 -22.27
N PRO A 363 -6.35 5.90 -23.34
CA PRO A 363 -6.74 4.49 -23.49
C PRO A 363 -5.56 3.52 -23.54
N VAL A 364 -4.41 3.96 -24.11
CA VAL A 364 -3.20 3.11 -24.19
C VAL A 364 -2.57 2.95 -22.82
N ALA A 365 -2.48 4.04 -22.05
CA ALA A 365 -1.97 4.00 -20.68
C ALA A 365 -2.84 3.09 -19.79
N ARG A 366 -4.15 3.21 -19.87
CA ARG A 366 -5.11 2.37 -19.13
C ARG A 366 -4.98 0.89 -19.50
N GLN A 367 -4.76 0.59 -20.80
CA GLN A 367 -4.50 -0.77 -21.27
C GLN A 367 -3.18 -1.31 -20.69
N ILE A 368 -2.10 -0.50 -20.69
CA ILE A 368 -0.79 -0.86 -20.12
C ILE A 368 -0.94 -1.22 -18.62
N VAL A 369 -1.70 -0.42 -17.86
CA VAL A 369 -1.97 -0.73 -16.44
C VAL A 369 -2.56 -2.13 -16.29
N THR A 370 -3.59 -2.45 -17.05
CA THR A 370 -4.26 -3.75 -16.96
C THR A 370 -3.39 -4.90 -17.46
N ASP A 371 -2.71 -4.74 -18.58
CA ASP A 371 -1.88 -5.80 -19.18
C ASP A 371 -0.70 -6.20 -18.28
N ILE A 372 -0.10 -5.22 -17.60
CA ILE A 372 1.07 -5.46 -16.75
C ILE A 372 0.66 -5.93 -15.35
N THR A 373 -0.35 -5.30 -14.76
CA THR A 373 -0.68 -5.52 -13.35
C THR A 373 -1.89 -6.42 -13.14
N GLY A 374 -2.65 -6.72 -14.17
CA GLY A 374 -3.95 -7.40 -14.03
C GLY A 374 -4.98 -6.58 -13.23
N ALA A 375 -4.68 -5.30 -12.96
CA ALA A 375 -5.52 -4.43 -12.16
C ALA A 375 -6.54 -3.66 -13.02
N ALA A 376 -7.67 -3.32 -12.42
CA ALA A 376 -8.54 -2.31 -12.98
C ALA A 376 -7.82 -0.96 -12.92
N PRO A 377 -7.75 -0.18 -14.03
CA PRO A 377 -7.16 1.14 -13.98
C PRO A 377 -8.05 2.07 -13.13
N GLY A 378 -7.42 3.00 -12.42
CA GLY A 378 -8.13 4.08 -11.74
C GLY A 378 -8.84 5.02 -12.73
N GLY A 379 -9.62 5.95 -12.20
CA GLY A 379 -10.24 7.01 -13.00
C GLY A 379 -11.76 7.01 -12.95
N ASP A 380 -12.34 7.79 -13.86
CA ASP A 380 -13.79 7.87 -14.06
C ASP A 380 -14.35 6.51 -14.50
N PRO A 381 -15.29 5.90 -13.76
CA PRO A 381 -15.87 4.61 -14.11
C PRO A 381 -16.66 4.62 -15.43
N ALA A 382 -17.01 5.80 -15.98
CA ALA A 382 -17.67 5.93 -17.27
C ALA A 382 -16.70 5.81 -18.46
N GLN A 383 -15.39 5.80 -18.22
CA GLN A 383 -14.40 5.62 -19.30
C GLN A 383 -14.42 4.19 -19.86
N GLU A 384 -13.96 4.07 -21.11
CA GLU A 384 -13.80 2.77 -21.77
C GLU A 384 -12.87 1.87 -20.96
N GLN A 385 -13.31 0.65 -20.73
CA GLN A 385 -12.54 -0.32 -19.96
C GLN A 385 -11.52 -1.03 -20.87
N PRO A 386 -10.33 -1.40 -20.33
CA PRO A 386 -9.35 -2.17 -21.08
C PRO A 386 -9.90 -3.48 -21.63
N VAL A 387 -9.39 -3.87 -22.79
CA VAL A 387 -9.76 -5.14 -23.43
C VAL A 387 -8.85 -6.24 -22.89
N VAL A 388 -9.45 -7.32 -22.41
CA VAL A 388 -8.73 -8.49 -21.88
C VAL A 388 -9.11 -9.76 -22.64
N ALA A 389 -8.17 -10.71 -22.71
CA ALA A 389 -8.42 -11.99 -23.39
C ALA A 389 -9.46 -12.82 -22.60
N PRO A 390 -10.52 -13.32 -23.26
CA PRO A 390 -11.49 -14.18 -22.60
C PRO A 390 -10.85 -15.42 -21.98
N GLY A 391 -11.23 -15.75 -20.74
CA GLY A 391 -10.70 -16.88 -19.99
C GLY A 391 -9.32 -16.64 -19.36
N SER A 392 -8.74 -15.45 -19.53
CA SER A 392 -7.44 -15.10 -18.92
C SER A 392 -7.52 -14.94 -17.40
N LEU A 393 -6.39 -15.08 -16.73
CA LEU A 393 -6.30 -14.78 -15.28
C LEU A 393 -6.55 -13.30 -15.00
N ILE A 394 -6.24 -12.41 -15.94
CA ILE A 394 -6.55 -10.98 -15.83
C ILE A 394 -8.07 -10.75 -15.87
N GLU A 395 -8.80 -11.40 -16.80
CA GLU A 395 -10.27 -11.33 -16.80
C GLU A 395 -10.86 -11.80 -15.46
N LYS A 396 -10.33 -12.89 -14.90
CA LYS A 396 -10.75 -13.39 -13.59
C LYS A 396 -10.44 -12.37 -12.48
N ALA A 397 -9.26 -11.77 -12.48
CA ALA A 397 -8.88 -10.74 -11.50
C ALA A 397 -9.83 -9.53 -11.53
N LEU A 398 -10.20 -9.06 -12.73
CA LEU A 398 -11.17 -7.97 -12.89
C LEU A 398 -12.57 -8.37 -12.37
N ALA A 399 -12.99 -9.60 -12.62
CA ALA A 399 -14.26 -10.14 -12.11
C ALA A 399 -14.25 -10.24 -10.58
N MET A 400 -13.13 -10.69 -9.98
CA MET A 400 -12.92 -10.73 -8.53
C MET A 400 -13.00 -9.33 -7.91
N SER A 401 -12.35 -8.35 -8.52
CA SER A 401 -12.41 -6.95 -8.07
C SER A 401 -13.85 -6.39 -8.10
N ALA A 402 -14.58 -6.69 -9.18
CA ALA A 402 -15.99 -6.27 -9.30
C ALA A 402 -16.88 -6.96 -8.24
N GLN A 403 -16.66 -8.24 -7.96
CA GLN A 403 -17.38 -8.98 -6.91
C GLN A 403 -17.09 -8.39 -5.53
N LEU A 404 -15.82 -8.16 -5.18
CA LEU A 404 -15.45 -7.54 -3.90
C LEU A 404 -16.05 -6.15 -3.74
N GLY A 405 -16.08 -5.35 -4.81
CA GLY A 405 -16.74 -4.05 -4.80
C GLY A 405 -18.24 -4.16 -4.51
N ALA A 406 -18.94 -5.12 -5.12
CA ALA A 406 -20.36 -5.36 -4.90
C ALA A 406 -20.66 -5.88 -3.47
N GLU A 407 -19.75 -6.65 -2.90
CA GLU A 407 -19.85 -7.22 -1.55
C GLU A 407 -19.31 -6.28 -0.44
N ASN A 408 -18.71 -5.12 -0.79
CA ASN A 408 -17.94 -4.26 0.13
C ASN A 408 -16.89 -5.06 0.92
N GLY A 409 -16.19 -5.95 0.23
CA GLY A 409 -15.25 -6.91 0.82
C GLY A 409 -13.77 -6.57 0.59
N GLN A 410 -13.47 -5.41 0.04
CA GLN A 410 -12.08 -4.99 -0.15
C GLN A 410 -11.53 -4.36 1.13
N VAL A 411 -10.34 -4.80 1.54
CA VAL A 411 -9.56 -4.21 2.63
C VAL A 411 -8.14 -3.92 2.16
N ASP A 412 -7.49 -2.93 2.74
CA ASP A 412 -6.08 -2.63 2.44
C ASP A 412 -5.16 -3.69 3.09
N PHE A 413 -3.88 -3.68 2.74
CA PHE A 413 -2.89 -4.57 3.34
C PHE A 413 -2.56 -4.13 4.77
N MET A 414 -2.53 -5.07 5.71
CA MET A 414 -2.11 -4.80 7.08
C MET A 414 -0.68 -4.22 7.15
N ALA A 415 0.16 -4.57 6.18
CA ALA A 415 1.50 -4.01 6.02
C ALA A 415 1.51 -2.49 5.78
N ASN A 416 0.38 -1.89 5.42
CA ASN A 416 0.23 -0.47 5.14
C ASN A 416 -0.28 0.35 6.34
N ALA A 417 -0.40 -0.25 7.53
CA ALA A 417 -0.94 0.46 8.69
C ALA A 417 -0.02 1.58 9.20
N THR A 418 1.29 1.31 9.29
CA THR A 418 2.30 2.31 9.64
C THR A 418 3.58 2.10 8.83
N ALA A 419 4.48 3.07 8.81
CA ALA A 419 5.71 2.97 8.01
C ALA A 419 6.65 1.84 8.49
N GLY A 420 6.69 1.55 9.79
CA GLY A 420 7.57 0.54 10.38
C GLY A 420 6.93 -0.82 10.60
N ILE A 421 5.60 -0.94 10.55
CA ILE A 421 4.86 -2.14 10.98
C ILE A 421 5.28 -3.40 10.22
N TYR A 422 5.52 -3.29 8.91
CA TYR A 422 5.87 -4.44 8.08
C TYR A 422 7.20 -5.05 8.50
N ALA A 423 8.26 -4.24 8.47
CA ALA A 423 9.61 -4.70 8.80
C ALA A 423 9.83 -4.95 10.30
N GLY A 424 9.19 -4.12 11.15
CA GLY A 424 9.43 -4.14 12.59
C GLY A 424 8.60 -5.18 13.36
N SER A 425 7.48 -5.61 12.80
CA SER A 425 6.59 -6.55 13.49
C SER A 425 6.04 -7.65 12.58
N ILE A 426 5.38 -7.32 11.47
CA ILE A 426 4.70 -8.34 10.66
C ILE A 426 5.67 -9.43 10.20
N ILE A 427 6.84 -9.05 9.64
CA ILE A 427 7.84 -10.03 9.16
C ILE A 427 8.33 -10.93 10.30
N PRO A 428 8.93 -10.41 11.40
CA PRO A 428 9.47 -11.28 12.43
C PRO A 428 8.41 -12.15 13.11
N GLU A 429 7.21 -11.62 13.33
CA GLU A 429 6.16 -12.37 14.00
C GLU A 429 5.52 -13.42 13.08
N SER A 430 5.37 -13.15 11.77
CA SER A 430 4.90 -14.16 10.81
C SER A 430 5.89 -15.31 10.68
N GLN A 431 7.20 -15.02 10.68
CA GLN A 431 8.25 -16.04 10.66
C GLN A 431 8.16 -17.01 11.85
N LEU A 432 7.79 -16.52 13.04
CA LEU A 432 7.56 -17.37 14.21
C LEU A 432 6.24 -18.14 14.11
N LEU A 433 5.18 -17.49 13.60
CA LEU A 433 3.85 -18.11 13.49
C LEU A 433 3.85 -19.30 12.53
N VAL A 434 4.47 -19.15 11.34
CA VAL A 434 4.44 -20.20 10.29
C VAL A 434 5.36 -21.40 10.58
N VAL A 435 6.25 -21.27 11.56
CA VAL A 435 7.06 -22.39 12.07
C VAL A 435 6.59 -22.89 13.42
N SER A 436 5.42 -22.46 13.87
CA SER A 436 4.77 -22.90 15.10
C SER A 436 5.48 -22.53 16.40
N GLU A 437 6.26 -21.45 16.41
CA GLU A 437 6.95 -20.96 17.60
C GLU A 437 6.05 -20.09 18.49
N ILE A 438 5.04 -19.40 17.92
CA ILE A 438 4.06 -18.58 18.64
C ILE A 438 2.63 -18.98 18.28
N THR A 439 1.69 -18.64 19.15
CA THR A 439 0.24 -18.77 18.90
C THR A 439 -0.28 -17.61 18.06
N GLY A 440 -1.51 -17.77 17.50
CA GLY A 440 -2.15 -16.66 16.79
C GLY A 440 -2.48 -15.47 17.71
N GLU A 441 -2.78 -15.70 18.99
CA GLU A 441 -3.00 -14.62 19.95
C GLU A 441 -1.71 -13.85 20.24
N GLU A 442 -0.58 -14.54 20.45
CA GLU A 442 0.72 -13.91 20.62
C GLU A 442 1.13 -13.09 19.41
N PHE A 443 0.89 -13.59 18.17
CA PHE A 443 1.10 -12.84 16.93
C PHE A 443 0.30 -11.53 16.94
N VAL A 444 -1.01 -11.61 17.15
CA VAL A 444 -1.90 -10.44 17.10
C VAL A 444 -1.51 -9.40 18.18
N THR A 445 -1.19 -9.87 19.39
CA THR A 445 -0.76 -9.00 20.49
C THR A 445 0.58 -8.30 20.20
N ALA A 446 1.54 -9.02 19.62
CA ALA A 446 2.84 -8.42 19.25
C ALA A 446 2.68 -7.34 18.17
N VAL A 447 1.89 -7.60 17.12
CA VAL A 447 1.60 -6.63 16.06
C VAL A 447 0.88 -5.40 16.63
N GLN A 448 -0.14 -5.57 17.49
CA GLN A 448 -0.85 -4.45 18.11
C GLN A 448 0.05 -3.61 18.99
N LYS A 449 0.92 -4.25 19.76
CA LYS A 449 1.87 -3.56 20.64
C LYS A 449 2.81 -2.67 19.83
N PHE A 450 3.41 -3.20 18.77
CA PHE A 450 4.30 -2.43 17.89
C PHE A 450 3.57 -1.25 17.24
N TYR A 451 2.36 -1.48 16.72
CA TYR A 451 1.51 -0.45 16.16
C TYR A 451 1.25 0.70 17.16
N ALA A 452 0.88 0.36 18.40
CA ALA A 452 0.62 1.36 19.44
C ALA A 452 1.87 2.16 19.82
N GLU A 453 3.05 1.51 19.84
CA GLU A 453 4.33 2.17 20.09
C GLU A 453 4.70 3.15 18.98
N GLU A 454 4.49 2.79 17.70
CA GLU A 454 4.72 3.71 16.58
C GLU A 454 3.80 4.92 16.65
N LEU A 455 2.48 4.73 16.87
CA LEU A 455 1.54 5.84 16.97
C LEU A 455 1.83 6.78 18.16
N ALA A 456 2.33 6.25 19.26
CA ALA A 456 2.69 7.07 20.44
C ALA A 456 3.96 7.90 20.22
N ASN A 457 4.78 7.58 19.22
CA ASN A 457 6.02 8.27 18.89
C ASN A 457 5.89 9.29 17.72
N ARG A 458 4.69 9.49 17.20
CA ARG A 458 4.34 10.48 16.16
C ARG A 458 4.31 11.91 16.67
#